data_45faaafd1740822d75d7c1fba633dd79
#
_entry.id   45faaafd1740822d75d7c1fba633dd79
#
_cell.length_a   1.000
_cell.length_b   1.000
_cell.length_c   1.000
_cell.angle_alpha   90.00
_cell.angle_beta   90.00
_cell.angle_gamma   90.00
#
_symmetry.space_group_name_H-M   'P 1'
#
loop_
_entity.id
_entity.type
_entity.pdbx_description
1 polymer ?
#
loop_
_entity_poly.entity_id
_entity_poly.type
_entity_poly.pdbx_seq_one_letter_code
_entity_poly.pdbx_strand_id
1 'polypeptide(L)'
;MDVSYPQCDAPLPANEAFAIVGVNGEYPNEDNECLVQELAWAARSAGGSAQPKTQLYVTFANPGLDPRAKFWPTSNTYKGITPSNRFGKCGTKGGKKQLTLACSFVYGYSLGYDDVTIRGIERPAAYRWWIDVELNFSHQSATSQNRAALEGMIAGLKAGGVRTIGIYSTPSQWKTIAGSVGKDSILYGRSNWIALGRSTITKARQACSSTPLSGGKIAMVQIEAAYGSGTIDRDVSCT
;
A
#
# COMPACT_ATOMS: atom_id res chain seq x y z
N MET A 1 0.90 4.59 15.19
CA MET A 1 1.27 3.16 15.25
C MET A 1 0.56 2.42 14.14
N ASP A 2 1.23 1.47 13.52
CA ASP A 2 0.58 0.57 12.57
C ASP A 2 0.63 -0.88 13.05
N VAL A 3 -0.36 -1.66 12.62
CA VAL A 3 -0.57 -3.07 12.99
C VAL A 3 -1.15 -3.86 11.83
N SER A 4 -0.98 -5.16 11.86
CA SER A 4 -1.57 -6.10 10.92
C SER A 4 -1.61 -7.51 11.54
N TYR A 5 -1.92 -8.52 10.73
CA TYR A 5 -2.02 -9.93 11.12
C TYR A 5 -0.92 -10.44 12.10
N PRO A 6 0.36 -9.96 12.08
CA PRO A 6 1.34 -10.44 13.06
C PRO A 6 1.06 -10.00 14.50
N GLN A 7 0.21 -9.00 14.69
CA GLN A 7 -0.18 -8.49 16.01
C GLN A 7 -1.52 -9.03 16.50
N CYS A 8 -2.11 -10.04 15.85
CA CYS A 8 -3.42 -10.61 16.17
C CYS A 8 -3.60 -10.94 17.68
N ASP A 9 -2.61 -11.58 18.26
CA ASP A 9 -2.67 -12.06 19.66
C ASP A 9 -1.90 -11.13 20.60
N ALA A 10 -1.39 -10.00 20.12
CA ALA A 10 -0.62 -9.07 20.93
C ALA A 10 -1.51 -8.03 21.62
N PRO A 11 -1.23 -7.64 22.87
CA PRO A 11 -1.91 -6.51 23.48
C PRO A 11 -1.52 -5.21 22.76
N LEU A 12 -2.50 -4.59 22.12
CA LEU A 12 -2.30 -3.33 21.41
C LEU A 12 -2.33 -2.14 22.40
N PRO A 13 -1.44 -1.15 22.22
CA PRO A 13 -1.38 0.02 23.09
C PRO A 13 -2.68 0.81 23.08
N ALA A 14 -3.00 1.44 24.21
CA ALA A 14 -4.12 2.40 24.32
C ALA A 14 -3.63 3.82 24.06
N ASN A 15 -4.58 4.70 23.70
CA ASN A 15 -4.38 6.16 23.57
C ASN A 15 -3.43 6.59 22.45
N GLU A 16 -3.27 5.79 21.41
CA GLU A 16 -2.56 6.24 20.21
C GLU A 16 -3.29 7.45 19.59
N ALA A 17 -2.52 8.45 19.12
CA ALA A 17 -3.11 9.62 18.48
C ALA A 17 -3.82 9.24 17.18
N PHE A 18 -3.26 8.29 16.44
CA PHE A 18 -3.85 7.67 15.24
C PHE A 18 -3.28 6.25 15.07
N ALA A 19 -3.99 5.45 14.32
CA ALA A 19 -3.61 4.08 14.03
C ALA A 19 -3.77 3.77 12.53
N ILE A 20 -2.93 2.87 12.04
CA ILE A 20 -2.96 2.39 10.65
C ILE A 20 -3.09 0.87 10.71
N VAL A 21 -4.02 0.30 9.93
CA VAL A 21 -4.32 -1.14 9.97
C VAL A 21 -4.07 -1.74 8.60
N GLY A 22 -3.32 -2.85 8.57
CA GLY A 22 -3.11 -3.65 7.37
C GLY A 22 -4.35 -4.43 6.99
N VAL A 23 -4.78 -4.31 5.74
CA VAL A 23 -5.99 -4.98 5.22
C VAL A 23 -5.69 -6.40 4.79
N ASN A 24 -4.46 -6.66 4.34
CA ASN A 24 -4.01 -7.96 3.85
C ASN A 24 -3.43 -8.82 4.99
N GLY A 25 -3.39 -10.15 4.77
CA GLY A 25 -2.59 -11.09 5.53
C GLY A 25 -1.11 -11.04 5.11
N GLU A 26 -0.43 -12.20 5.16
CA GLU A 26 0.99 -12.30 4.80
C GLU A 26 1.25 -11.90 3.33
N TYR A 27 0.31 -12.21 2.43
CA TYR A 27 0.42 -11.90 1.01
C TYR A 27 -0.67 -10.93 0.55
N PRO A 28 -0.46 -10.18 -0.54
CA PRO A 28 -1.41 -9.18 -1.04
C PRO A 28 -2.82 -9.70 -1.35
N ASN A 29 -2.94 -11.00 -1.58
CA ASN A 29 -4.21 -11.66 -1.92
C ASN A 29 -4.79 -12.51 -0.77
N GLU A 30 -4.30 -12.30 0.45
CA GLU A 30 -4.76 -12.97 1.67
C GLU A 30 -5.50 -12.00 2.58
N ASP A 31 -6.39 -12.55 3.40
CA ASP A 31 -7.16 -11.77 4.36
C ASP A 31 -6.37 -11.61 5.66
N ASN A 32 -6.43 -10.44 6.27
CA ASN A 32 -6.00 -10.25 7.65
C ASN A 32 -7.12 -10.77 8.57
N GLU A 33 -6.89 -11.89 9.21
CA GLU A 33 -7.87 -12.55 10.09
C GLU A 33 -8.26 -11.68 11.30
N CYS A 34 -7.42 -10.72 11.66
CA CYS A 34 -7.62 -9.81 12.78
C CYS A 34 -8.18 -8.43 12.39
N LEU A 35 -8.46 -8.22 11.11
CA LEU A 35 -8.85 -6.92 10.57
C LEU A 35 -9.99 -6.26 11.38
N VAL A 36 -11.00 -7.01 11.75
CA VAL A 36 -12.17 -6.49 12.50
C VAL A 36 -11.77 -5.96 13.88
N GLN A 37 -10.98 -6.74 14.62
CA GLN A 37 -10.53 -6.33 15.97
C GLN A 37 -9.51 -5.18 15.91
N GLU A 38 -8.63 -5.16 14.92
CA GLU A 38 -7.66 -4.08 14.71
C GLU A 38 -8.34 -2.78 14.30
N LEU A 39 -9.36 -2.83 13.45
CA LEU A 39 -10.20 -1.68 13.11
C LEU A 39 -10.95 -1.15 14.34
N ALA A 40 -11.50 -2.04 15.18
CA ALA A 40 -12.15 -1.65 16.42
C ALA A 40 -11.16 -1.01 17.42
N TRP A 41 -9.91 -1.48 17.46
CA TRP A 41 -8.85 -0.84 18.23
C TRP A 41 -8.49 0.53 17.65
N ALA A 42 -8.24 0.64 16.34
CA ALA A 42 -7.86 1.87 15.67
C ALA A 42 -8.95 2.97 15.80
N ALA A 43 -10.22 2.59 15.81
CA ALA A 43 -11.34 3.52 16.00
C ALA A 43 -11.30 4.23 17.36
N ARG A 44 -10.66 3.64 18.38
CA ARG A 44 -10.48 4.23 19.72
C ARG A 44 -9.30 5.20 19.83
N SER A 45 -8.57 5.46 18.74
CA SER A 45 -7.48 6.43 18.72
C SER A 45 -7.93 7.79 19.29
N ALA A 46 -7.07 8.38 20.12
CA ALA A 46 -7.39 9.63 20.84
C ALA A 46 -7.57 10.83 19.89
N GLY A 47 -6.87 10.86 18.77
CA GLY A 47 -6.78 12.02 17.89
C GLY A 47 -5.72 13.02 18.37
N GLY A 48 -5.90 14.29 18.02
CA GLY A 48 -4.96 15.36 18.43
C GLY A 48 -3.74 15.49 17.51
N SER A 49 -3.75 14.84 16.35
CA SER A 49 -2.77 15.03 15.28
C SER A 49 -3.45 15.45 13.98
N ALA A 50 -2.68 15.89 12.99
CA ALA A 50 -3.22 16.21 11.67
C ALA A 50 -3.56 14.93 10.84
N GLN A 51 -3.27 13.76 11.36
CA GLN A 51 -3.60 12.49 10.70
C GLN A 51 -5.04 12.05 11.04
N PRO A 52 -5.74 11.40 10.09
CA PRO A 52 -6.99 10.69 10.41
C PRO A 52 -6.76 9.67 11.53
N LYS A 53 -7.72 9.54 12.45
CA LYS A 53 -7.62 8.61 13.59
C LYS A 53 -7.37 7.16 13.15
N THR A 54 -8.06 6.73 12.10
CA THR A 54 -7.92 5.40 11.52
C THR A 54 -7.51 5.54 10.05
N GLN A 55 -6.48 4.82 9.67
CA GLN A 55 -6.00 4.72 8.30
C GLN A 55 -5.80 3.25 7.95
N LEU A 56 -5.67 2.94 6.67
CA LEU A 56 -5.49 1.57 6.19
C LEU A 56 -4.25 1.47 5.31
N TYR A 57 -3.62 0.30 5.28
CA TYR A 57 -2.62 0.01 4.26
C TYR A 57 -2.90 -1.32 3.57
N VAL A 58 -2.42 -1.44 2.35
CA VAL A 58 -2.56 -2.61 1.47
C VAL A 58 -1.23 -2.92 0.82
N THR A 59 -0.90 -4.19 0.77
CA THR A 59 0.38 -4.68 0.27
C THR A 59 0.40 -4.71 -1.25
N PHE A 60 1.49 -4.23 -1.84
CA PHE A 60 1.74 -4.24 -3.27
C PHE A 60 2.66 -5.38 -3.70
N ALA A 61 2.32 -6.04 -4.79
CA ALA A 61 3.21 -6.94 -5.53
C ALA A 61 2.99 -6.82 -7.03
N ASN A 62 3.95 -7.29 -7.83
CA ASN A 62 3.83 -7.43 -9.27
C ASN A 62 4.65 -8.64 -9.77
N PRO A 63 4.19 -9.86 -9.47
CA PRO A 63 4.96 -11.10 -9.67
C PRO A 63 5.17 -11.47 -11.15
N GLY A 64 4.40 -10.89 -12.06
CA GLY A 64 4.45 -11.28 -13.47
C GLY A 64 4.00 -12.75 -13.66
N LEU A 65 4.84 -13.53 -14.33
CA LEU A 65 4.57 -14.96 -14.59
C LEU A 65 5.25 -15.89 -13.56
N ASP A 66 5.58 -15.39 -12.36
CA ASP A 66 6.06 -16.25 -11.27
C ASP A 66 5.05 -17.38 -11.04
N PRO A 67 5.47 -18.65 -11.05
CA PRO A 67 4.57 -19.80 -10.86
C PRO A 67 3.79 -19.77 -9.55
N ARG A 68 4.27 -19.05 -8.53
CA ARG A 68 3.60 -18.86 -7.24
C ARG A 68 2.47 -17.84 -7.29
N ALA A 69 2.42 -17.00 -8.35
CA ALA A 69 1.35 -16.04 -8.53
C ALA A 69 0.03 -16.74 -8.82
N LYS A 70 -0.95 -16.59 -7.92
CA LYS A 70 -2.28 -17.19 -8.07
C LYS A 70 -3.05 -16.61 -9.27
N PHE A 71 -2.74 -15.41 -9.70
CA PHE A 71 -3.40 -14.70 -10.79
C PHE A 71 -2.42 -13.88 -11.62
N TRP A 72 -2.60 -13.93 -12.94
CA TRP A 72 -2.02 -12.97 -13.89
C TRP A 72 -3.03 -12.73 -15.01
N PRO A 73 -3.34 -11.47 -15.36
CA PRO A 73 -4.42 -11.16 -16.31
C PRO A 73 -4.14 -11.66 -17.72
N THR A 74 -5.20 -12.06 -18.41
CA THR A 74 -5.22 -12.50 -19.81
C THR A 74 -6.09 -11.63 -20.69
N SER A 75 -6.74 -10.63 -20.09
CA SER A 75 -7.58 -9.63 -20.78
C SER A 75 -7.49 -8.29 -20.07
N ASN A 76 -8.05 -7.25 -20.69
CA ASN A 76 -8.12 -5.92 -20.08
C ASN A 76 -9.32 -5.76 -19.11
N THR A 77 -10.02 -6.85 -18.83
CA THR A 77 -11.21 -6.86 -17.98
C THR A 77 -10.96 -7.67 -16.72
N TYR A 78 -11.39 -7.15 -15.58
CA TYR A 78 -11.37 -7.84 -14.28
C TYR A 78 -12.76 -7.77 -13.63
N LYS A 79 -13.32 -8.92 -13.25
CA LYS A 79 -14.69 -9.05 -12.66
C LYS A 79 -15.75 -8.24 -13.42
N GLY A 80 -15.73 -8.32 -14.76
CA GLY A 80 -16.67 -7.61 -15.63
C GLY A 80 -16.37 -6.13 -15.87
N ILE A 81 -15.36 -5.57 -15.21
CA ILE A 81 -14.97 -4.15 -15.34
C ILE A 81 -13.76 -4.04 -16.26
N THR A 82 -13.83 -3.13 -17.22
CA THR A 82 -12.70 -2.78 -18.10
C THR A 82 -12.16 -1.42 -17.67
N PRO A 83 -11.08 -1.37 -16.88
CA PRO A 83 -10.50 -0.11 -16.46
C PRO A 83 -9.89 0.65 -17.64
N SER A 84 -9.93 1.98 -17.58
CA SER A 84 -9.16 2.83 -18.49
C SER A 84 -7.67 2.60 -18.24
N ASN A 85 -6.97 2.06 -19.23
CA ASN A 85 -5.58 1.64 -19.14
C ASN A 85 -4.73 2.39 -20.16
N ARG A 86 -3.97 3.39 -19.71
CA ARG A 86 -3.14 4.24 -20.58
C ARG A 86 -1.99 3.48 -21.25
N PHE A 87 -1.67 2.27 -20.76
CA PHE A 87 -0.63 1.42 -21.32
C PHE A 87 -1.13 0.51 -22.45
N GLY A 88 -2.37 0.66 -22.88
CA GLY A 88 -3.00 -0.15 -23.92
C GLY A 88 -3.85 -1.30 -23.35
N LYS A 89 -3.99 -2.37 -24.13
CA LYS A 89 -4.82 -3.52 -23.77
C LYS A 89 -3.96 -4.70 -23.30
N CYS A 90 -4.28 -5.25 -22.13
CA CYS A 90 -3.77 -6.54 -21.71
C CYS A 90 -4.47 -7.65 -22.51
N GLY A 91 -3.73 -8.68 -22.87
CA GLY A 91 -4.25 -9.82 -23.61
C GLY A 91 -3.25 -10.99 -23.63
N THR A 92 -3.58 -12.01 -24.42
CA THR A 92 -2.69 -13.12 -24.72
C THR A 92 -2.10 -12.99 -26.13
N LYS A 93 -0.94 -13.62 -26.35
CA LYS A 93 -0.35 -13.77 -27.69
C LYS A 93 -0.09 -15.25 -27.93
N GLY A 94 -0.71 -15.83 -28.95
CA GLY A 94 -0.65 -17.27 -29.19
C GLY A 94 -1.15 -18.09 -27.99
N GLY A 95 -2.19 -17.65 -27.28
CA GLY A 95 -2.72 -18.30 -26.07
C GLY A 95 -1.87 -18.11 -24.81
N LYS A 96 -0.70 -17.47 -24.89
CA LYS A 96 0.22 -17.28 -23.75
C LYS A 96 0.02 -15.92 -23.08
N LYS A 97 0.04 -15.92 -21.73
CA LYS A 97 0.05 -14.72 -20.90
C LYS A 97 1.22 -13.79 -21.26
N GLN A 98 1.04 -12.49 -21.20
CA GLN A 98 2.02 -11.50 -21.61
C GLN A 98 2.50 -10.64 -20.43
N LEU A 99 3.80 -10.39 -20.37
CA LEU A 99 4.44 -9.44 -19.45
C LEU A 99 4.49 -8.06 -20.10
N THR A 100 3.37 -7.36 -20.15
CA THR A 100 3.27 -6.00 -20.70
C THR A 100 2.93 -5.00 -19.60
N LEU A 101 3.18 -3.71 -19.85
CA LEU A 101 2.73 -2.64 -18.94
C LEU A 101 1.21 -2.69 -18.74
N ALA A 102 0.48 -2.98 -19.83
CA ALA A 102 -0.98 -3.09 -19.78
C ALA A 102 -1.44 -4.24 -18.87
N CYS A 103 -0.78 -5.40 -18.89
CA CYS A 103 -1.11 -6.51 -18.01
C CYS A 103 -0.69 -6.25 -16.56
N SER A 104 0.47 -5.62 -16.34
CA SER A 104 0.87 -5.17 -15.00
C SER A 104 -0.15 -4.19 -14.41
N PHE A 105 -0.67 -3.25 -15.21
CA PHE A 105 -1.73 -2.35 -14.77
C PHE A 105 -3.00 -3.12 -14.35
N VAL A 106 -3.48 -4.08 -15.16
CA VAL A 106 -4.67 -4.86 -14.81
C VAL A 106 -4.46 -5.73 -13.59
N TYR A 107 -3.25 -6.26 -13.41
CA TYR A 107 -2.89 -6.99 -12.18
C TYR A 107 -2.99 -6.08 -10.95
N GLY A 108 -2.36 -4.92 -10.99
CA GLY A 108 -2.47 -3.95 -9.89
C GLY A 108 -3.92 -3.51 -9.65
N TYR A 109 -4.70 -3.29 -10.72
CA TYR A 109 -6.11 -2.96 -10.62
C TYR A 109 -6.88 -4.04 -9.85
N SER A 110 -6.61 -5.33 -10.14
CA SER A 110 -7.28 -6.43 -9.45
C SER A 110 -6.96 -6.44 -7.95
N LEU A 111 -5.71 -6.20 -7.55
CA LEU A 111 -5.33 -6.10 -6.15
C LEU A 111 -6.13 -4.99 -5.44
N GLY A 112 -6.00 -3.75 -5.91
CA GLY A 112 -6.64 -2.62 -5.24
C GLY A 112 -8.17 -2.69 -5.25
N TYR A 113 -8.78 -3.26 -6.28
CA TYR A 113 -10.23 -3.47 -6.32
C TYR A 113 -10.69 -4.50 -5.31
N ASP A 114 -9.96 -5.64 -5.21
CA ASP A 114 -10.28 -6.71 -4.27
C ASP A 114 -10.03 -6.29 -2.81
N ASP A 115 -8.98 -5.54 -2.53
CA ASP A 115 -8.69 -5.02 -1.19
C ASP A 115 -9.86 -4.21 -0.62
N VAL A 116 -10.64 -3.55 -1.48
CA VAL A 116 -11.81 -2.79 -1.04
C VAL A 116 -13.07 -3.62 -1.03
N THR A 117 -13.29 -4.46 -2.07
CA THR A 117 -14.62 -5.03 -2.34
C THR A 117 -14.87 -6.39 -1.71
N ILE A 118 -13.82 -7.15 -1.38
CA ILE A 118 -13.99 -8.49 -0.81
C ILE A 118 -13.53 -8.62 0.65
N ARG A 119 -12.79 -7.66 1.19
CA ARG A 119 -12.25 -7.72 2.56
C ARG A 119 -13.14 -7.06 3.61
N GLY A 120 -14.37 -6.73 3.28
CA GLY A 120 -15.37 -6.24 4.22
C GLY A 120 -15.15 -4.81 4.74
N ILE A 121 -14.39 -3.97 4.03
CA ILE A 121 -14.19 -2.58 4.44
C ILE A 121 -15.43 -1.76 4.13
N GLU A 122 -16.16 -1.41 5.18
CA GLU A 122 -17.27 -0.48 5.07
C GLU A 122 -16.76 0.95 4.88
N ARG A 123 -17.45 1.75 4.04
CA ARG A 123 -17.17 3.16 3.79
C ARG A 123 -15.69 3.45 3.46
N PRO A 124 -15.10 2.84 2.42
CA PRO A 124 -13.69 2.97 2.08
C PRO A 124 -13.24 4.42 1.86
N ALA A 125 -14.16 5.31 1.46
CA ALA A 125 -13.91 6.74 1.30
C ALA A 125 -13.62 7.49 2.61
N ALA A 126 -13.95 6.92 3.76
CA ALA A 126 -13.74 7.53 5.08
C ALA A 126 -12.28 7.41 5.54
N TYR A 127 -11.51 6.51 4.95
CA TYR A 127 -10.14 6.25 5.35
C TYR A 127 -9.14 6.86 4.36
N ARG A 128 -7.94 7.18 4.87
CA ARG A 128 -6.74 7.31 4.06
C ARG A 128 -6.15 5.92 3.88
N TRP A 129 -5.79 5.58 2.64
CA TRP A 129 -5.20 4.31 2.30
C TRP A 129 -3.74 4.52 1.87
N TRP A 130 -2.90 3.58 2.25
CA TRP A 130 -1.49 3.55 1.89
C TRP A 130 -1.22 2.30 1.06
N ILE A 131 -0.51 2.45 -0.05
CA ILE A 131 0.03 1.32 -0.80
C ILE A 131 1.42 1.04 -0.24
N ASP A 132 1.58 -0.12 0.36
CA ASP A 132 2.83 -0.60 0.93
C ASP A 132 3.69 -1.24 -0.17
N VAL A 133 4.86 -0.63 -0.44
CA VAL A 133 5.77 -0.98 -1.53
C VAL A 133 7.11 -1.43 -0.95
N GLU A 134 7.23 -2.73 -0.73
CA GLU A 134 8.40 -3.34 -0.10
C GLU A 134 8.96 -4.53 -0.89
N LEU A 135 10.26 -4.83 -0.69
CA LEU A 135 10.97 -5.93 -1.37
C LEU A 135 10.60 -7.32 -0.86
N ASN A 136 9.84 -7.43 0.22
CA ASN A 136 9.39 -8.70 0.80
C ASN A 136 8.48 -9.49 -0.15
N PHE A 137 7.92 -8.82 -1.16
CA PHE A 137 7.01 -9.39 -2.13
C PHE A 137 7.64 -9.48 -3.52
N SER A 138 7.05 -10.31 -4.39
CA SER A 138 7.54 -10.47 -5.75
C SER A 138 7.29 -9.23 -6.60
N HIS A 139 8.35 -8.75 -7.25
CA HIS A 139 8.31 -7.64 -8.21
C HIS A 139 9.02 -8.00 -9.50
N GLN A 140 8.58 -7.40 -10.59
CA GLN A 140 9.30 -7.52 -11.85
C GLN A 140 10.56 -6.66 -11.81
N SER A 141 11.61 -7.09 -12.53
CA SER A 141 12.88 -6.36 -12.59
C SER A 141 12.76 -4.99 -13.27
N ALA A 142 11.80 -4.84 -14.20
CA ALA A 142 11.55 -3.58 -14.87
C ALA A 142 10.68 -2.64 -14.02
N THR A 143 11.25 -1.56 -13.51
CA THR A 143 10.54 -0.56 -12.70
C THR A 143 9.33 0.04 -13.40
N SER A 144 9.34 0.13 -14.74
CA SER A 144 8.20 0.58 -15.53
C SER A 144 6.98 -0.34 -15.39
N GLN A 145 7.18 -1.64 -15.31
CA GLN A 145 6.11 -2.62 -15.09
C GLN A 145 5.53 -2.50 -13.68
N ASN A 146 6.40 -2.31 -12.68
CA ASN A 146 5.95 -2.10 -11.30
C ASN A 146 5.18 -0.77 -11.17
N ARG A 147 5.64 0.31 -11.82
CA ARG A 147 4.87 1.58 -11.87
C ARG A 147 3.51 1.40 -12.54
N ALA A 148 3.44 0.66 -13.65
CA ALA A 148 2.15 0.39 -14.29
C ALA A 148 1.20 -0.39 -13.36
N ALA A 149 1.70 -1.36 -12.60
CA ALA A 149 0.91 -2.09 -11.61
C ALA A 149 0.48 -1.18 -10.44
N LEU A 150 1.36 -0.32 -9.93
CA LEU A 150 1.01 0.68 -8.90
C LEU A 150 -0.09 1.65 -9.38
N GLU A 151 -0.01 2.12 -10.62
CA GLU A 151 -1.08 2.94 -11.21
C GLU A 151 -2.39 2.17 -11.33
N GLY A 152 -2.31 0.89 -11.69
CA GLY A 152 -3.45 -0.02 -11.70
C GLY A 152 -4.07 -0.18 -10.32
N MET A 153 -3.24 -0.39 -9.28
CA MET A 153 -3.71 -0.53 -7.90
C MET A 153 -4.43 0.74 -7.41
N ILE A 154 -3.90 1.92 -7.72
CA ILE A 154 -4.60 3.19 -7.45
C ILE A 154 -5.95 3.24 -8.17
N ALA A 155 -6.01 2.80 -9.42
CA ALA A 155 -7.27 2.78 -10.18
C ALA A 155 -8.27 1.79 -9.58
N GLY A 156 -7.82 0.62 -9.14
CA GLY A 156 -8.65 -0.40 -8.46
C GLY A 156 -9.20 0.10 -7.12
N LEU A 157 -8.34 0.66 -6.27
CA LEU A 157 -8.76 1.28 -4.99
C LEU A 157 -9.82 2.36 -5.22
N LYS A 158 -9.61 3.23 -6.23
CA LYS A 158 -10.60 4.27 -6.58
C LYS A 158 -11.91 3.68 -7.09
N ALA A 159 -11.86 2.65 -7.91
CA ALA A 159 -13.05 1.95 -8.40
C ALA A 159 -13.84 1.30 -7.25
N GLY A 160 -13.15 0.85 -6.19
CA GLY A 160 -13.75 0.39 -4.94
C GLY A 160 -14.27 1.52 -4.02
N GLY A 161 -14.07 2.80 -4.37
CA GLY A 161 -14.61 3.93 -3.62
C GLY A 161 -13.60 4.68 -2.74
N VAL A 162 -12.31 4.32 -2.77
CA VAL A 162 -11.26 5.04 -2.01
C VAL A 162 -11.01 6.43 -2.60
N ARG A 163 -10.90 7.44 -1.74
CA ARG A 163 -10.66 8.84 -2.15
C ARG A 163 -9.23 9.30 -1.92
N THR A 164 -8.64 8.93 -0.79
CA THR A 164 -7.31 9.41 -0.39
C THR A 164 -6.32 8.25 -0.37
N ILE A 165 -5.31 8.30 -1.24
CA ILE A 165 -4.32 7.24 -1.42
C ILE A 165 -2.92 7.85 -1.33
N GLY A 166 -2.08 7.30 -0.47
CA GLY A 166 -0.65 7.60 -0.33
C GLY A 166 0.21 6.37 -0.63
N ILE A 167 1.52 6.56 -0.54
CA ILE A 167 2.55 5.54 -0.78
C ILE A 167 3.38 5.35 0.48
N TYR A 168 3.55 4.11 0.92
CA TYR A 168 4.51 3.72 1.95
C TYR A 168 5.68 2.97 1.31
N SER A 169 6.89 3.29 1.73
CA SER A 169 8.10 2.55 1.40
C SER A 169 9.32 3.10 2.18
N THR A 170 10.44 2.40 2.10
CA THR A 170 11.75 3.03 2.33
C THR A 170 12.26 3.67 1.03
N PRO A 171 13.12 4.73 1.09
CA PRO A 171 13.70 5.32 -0.13
C PRO A 171 14.46 4.32 -1.01
N SER A 172 15.16 3.36 -0.41
CA SER A 172 15.91 2.33 -1.12
C SER A 172 15.01 1.32 -1.83
N GLN A 173 13.96 0.82 -1.17
CA GLN A 173 13.00 -0.11 -1.75
C GLN A 173 12.21 0.54 -2.88
N TRP A 174 11.72 1.78 -2.65
CA TRP A 174 11.06 2.56 -3.70
C TRP A 174 11.94 2.71 -4.94
N LYS A 175 13.21 3.09 -4.77
CA LYS A 175 14.17 3.22 -5.88
C LYS A 175 14.32 1.93 -6.66
N THR A 176 14.37 0.79 -5.98
CA THR A 176 14.52 -0.53 -6.59
C THR A 176 13.25 -0.96 -7.32
N ILE A 177 12.08 -0.78 -6.71
CA ILE A 177 10.80 -1.29 -7.22
C ILE A 177 10.20 -0.36 -8.27
N ALA A 178 10.10 0.93 -7.96
CA ALA A 178 9.41 1.91 -8.80
C ALA A 178 10.36 2.86 -9.55
N GLY A 179 11.55 3.13 -9.01
CA GLY A 179 12.48 4.09 -9.60
C GLY A 179 11.93 5.52 -9.57
N SER A 180 12.30 6.31 -10.57
CA SER A 180 11.82 7.68 -10.71
C SER A 180 10.41 7.73 -11.28
N VAL A 181 9.59 8.64 -10.75
CA VAL A 181 8.19 8.84 -11.18
C VAL A 181 8.08 10.18 -11.91
N GLY A 182 7.64 10.15 -13.16
CA GLY A 182 7.39 11.36 -13.96
C GLY A 182 6.12 12.09 -13.53
N LYS A 183 6.04 13.38 -13.84
CA LYS A 183 4.89 14.25 -13.50
C LYS A 183 3.59 13.84 -14.23
N ASP A 184 3.70 13.07 -15.28
CA ASP A 184 2.58 12.50 -16.06
C ASP A 184 1.94 11.26 -15.41
N SER A 185 2.60 10.68 -14.40
CA SER A 185 2.10 9.52 -13.66
C SER A 185 1.14 9.96 -12.55
N ILE A 186 0.07 9.19 -12.36
CA ILE A 186 -0.85 9.38 -11.22
C ILE A 186 -0.21 9.05 -9.85
N LEU A 187 0.98 8.48 -9.85
CA LEU A 187 1.81 8.27 -8.66
C LEU A 187 2.45 9.59 -8.20
N TYR A 188 2.69 10.53 -9.13
CA TYR A 188 3.37 11.77 -8.80
C TYR A 188 2.51 12.65 -7.88
N GLY A 189 3.16 13.27 -6.90
CA GLY A 189 2.50 14.18 -5.96
C GLY A 189 1.69 13.49 -4.86
N ARG A 190 1.72 12.15 -4.76
CA ARG A 190 1.07 11.42 -3.66
C ARG A 190 1.74 11.73 -2.33
N SER A 191 0.94 11.74 -1.25
CA SER A 191 1.48 11.75 0.11
C SER A 191 2.36 10.53 0.33
N ASN A 192 3.46 10.70 1.06
CA ASN A 192 4.37 9.62 1.38
C ASN A 192 4.38 9.34 2.88
N TRP A 193 4.44 8.08 3.23
CA TRP A 193 4.75 7.53 4.52
C TRP A 193 6.06 6.75 4.36
N ILE A 194 7.13 7.19 5.03
CA ILE A 194 8.46 6.61 4.85
C ILE A 194 8.91 5.86 6.10
N ALA A 195 9.55 4.71 5.90
CA ALA A 195 10.12 3.92 6.99
C ALA A 195 11.62 4.14 7.12
N LEU A 196 12.10 4.18 8.37
CA LEU A 196 13.51 4.31 8.74
C LEU A 196 14.07 3.06 9.43
N GLY A 197 13.23 2.04 9.70
CA GLY A 197 13.60 0.92 10.57
C GLY A 197 13.93 1.38 12.00
N ARG A 198 14.86 0.69 12.69
CA ARG A 198 15.26 1.07 14.05
C ARG A 198 15.82 2.48 14.09
N SER A 199 15.10 3.38 14.73
CA SER A 199 15.45 4.79 14.76
C SER A 199 14.85 5.50 15.99
N THR A 200 15.02 6.82 16.07
CA THR A 200 14.49 7.64 17.15
C THR A 200 13.43 8.60 16.66
N ILE A 201 12.53 9.05 17.55
CA ILE A 201 11.52 10.07 17.24
C ILE A 201 12.16 11.35 16.70
N THR A 202 13.32 11.73 17.22
CA THR A 202 14.06 12.91 16.72
C THR A 202 14.47 12.73 15.25
N LYS A 203 15.03 11.58 14.88
CA LYS A 203 15.39 11.27 13.49
C LYS A 203 14.15 11.18 12.60
N ALA A 204 13.06 10.60 13.09
CA ALA A 204 11.80 10.55 12.37
C ALA A 204 11.27 11.96 12.05
N ARG A 205 11.29 12.88 13.03
CA ARG A 205 10.91 14.29 12.80
C ARG A 205 11.81 14.99 11.79
N GLN A 206 13.12 14.76 11.82
CA GLN A 206 14.06 15.28 10.82
C GLN A 206 13.74 14.74 9.41
N ALA A 207 13.38 13.47 9.31
CA ALA A 207 13.06 12.83 8.05
C ALA A 207 11.77 13.38 7.40
N CYS A 208 10.92 14.08 8.13
CA CYS A 208 9.77 14.79 7.56
C CYS A 208 10.16 15.83 6.47
N SER A 209 11.39 16.33 6.53
CA SER A 209 11.94 17.28 5.55
C SER A 209 12.79 16.61 4.46
N SER A 210 12.81 15.27 4.40
CA SER A 210 13.57 14.53 3.40
C SER A 210 12.91 14.60 2.02
N THR A 211 13.61 14.09 1.00
CA THR A 211 13.06 14.00 -0.36
C THR A 211 11.92 12.98 -0.41
N PRO A 212 10.73 13.36 -0.88
CA PRO A 212 9.61 12.46 -1.03
C PRO A 212 9.86 11.38 -2.09
N LEU A 213 9.26 10.20 -1.92
CA LEU A 213 9.37 9.05 -2.84
C LEU A 213 8.81 9.36 -4.23
N SER A 214 7.66 10.05 -4.28
CA SER A 214 6.88 10.27 -5.50
C SER A 214 6.60 11.75 -5.79
N GLY A 215 7.43 12.66 -5.29
CA GLY A 215 7.31 14.10 -5.52
C GLY A 215 6.21 14.82 -4.74
N GLY A 216 5.51 14.13 -3.83
CA GLY A 216 4.51 14.71 -2.93
C GLY A 216 5.11 15.23 -1.63
N LYS A 217 4.31 15.22 -0.55
CA LYS A 217 4.77 15.57 0.80
C LYS A 217 4.95 14.30 1.64
N ILE A 218 5.94 14.28 2.52
CA ILE A 218 6.04 13.28 3.56
C ILE A 218 5.00 13.62 4.63
N ALA A 219 4.02 12.74 4.80
CA ALA A 219 2.94 12.92 5.76
C ALA A 219 3.25 12.26 7.09
N MET A 220 4.00 11.15 7.05
CA MET A 220 4.37 10.36 8.22
C MET A 220 5.73 9.69 8.03
N VAL A 221 6.36 9.36 9.16
CA VAL A 221 7.59 8.57 9.22
C VAL A 221 7.41 7.45 10.24
N GLN A 222 7.64 6.21 9.81
CA GLN A 222 7.63 5.02 10.65
C GLN A 222 9.02 4.75 11.21
N ILE A 223 9.08 4.31 12.46
CA ILE A 223 10.28 3.78 13.11
C ILE A 223 9.92 2.52 13.90
N GLU A 224 10.82 1.56 13.92
CA GLU A 224 10.75 0.47 14.89
C GLU A 224 11.20 1.00 16.26
N ALA A 225 10.39 0.78 17.28
CA ALA A 225 10.66 1.15 18.67
C ALA A 225 10.55 -0.06 19.59
N ALA A 226 11.30 -0.07 20.67
CA ALA A 226 11.19 -1.11 21.70
C ALA A 226 9.80 -1.07 22.36
N TYR A 227 9.18 -2.23 22.53
CA TYR A 227 7.90 -2.41 23.22
C TYR A 227 7.84 -3.76 23.92
N GLY A 228 7.78 -3.73 25.25
CA GLY A 228 7.90 -4.96 26.04
C GLY A 228 9.21 -5.68 25.75
N SER A 229 9.14 -6.96 25.43
CA SER A 229 10.30 -7.78 25.02
C SER A 229 10.58 -7.77 23.51
N GLY A 230 9.81 -7.02 22.72
CA GLY A 230 9.90 -6.96 21.26
C GLY A 230 10.01 -5.55 20.71
N THR A 231 9.56 -5.39 19.50
CA THR A 231 9.48 -4.10 18.79
C THR A 231 8.06 -3.85 18.29
N ILE A 232 7.75 -2.60 18.09
CA ILE A 232 6.49 -2.13 17.52
C ILE A 232 6.77 -0.99 16.55
N ASP A 233 5.95 -0.88 15.52
CA ASP A 233 6.05 0.19 14.55
C ASP A 233 5.33 1.44 15.04
N ARG A 234 6.09 2.52 15.19
CA ARG A 234 5.59 3.82 15.62
C ARG A 234 5.64 4.83 14.49
N ASP A 235 4.54 5.57 14.35
CA ASP A 235 4.38 6.58 13.32
C ASP A 235 4.44 7.99 13.89
N VAL A 236 5.30 8.80 13.30
CA VAL A 236 5.44 10.23 13.61
C VAL A 236 4.75 11.03 12.52
N SER A 237 3.74 11.82 12.88
CA SER A 237 3.10 12.77 11.97
C SER A 237 4.07 13.88 11.59
N CYS A 238 4.12 14.21 10.31
CA CYS A 238 4.94 15.30 9.76
C CYS A 238 4.15 16.62 9.59
N THR A 239 2.87 16.63 9.93
CA THR A 239 1.96 17.78 9.81
C THR A 239 1.11 17.90 11.06
#